data_d977fa6e275c6e40735b21544356faa4
#
_entry.id   d977fa6e275c6e40735b21544356faa4
#
_cell.length_a   1.000
_cell.length_b   1.000
_cell.length_c   1.000
_cell.angle_alpha   90.00
_cell.angle_beta   90.00
_cell.angle_gamma   90.00
#
_symmetry.space_group_name_H-M   'P 1'
#
loop_
_entity.id
_entity.type
_entity.pdbx_description
1 polymer ?
#
loop_
_entity_poly.entity_id
_entity_poly.type
_entity_poly.pdbx_seq_one_letter_code
_entity_poly.pdbx_strand_id
1 'polypeptide(L)'
;MFGGRQTAAVWGCFAIGGLLVSLTQRSQGTLQSASTWVETTPGGSVPLESDPFVGPTPFEQRVIAAATHVGIDPALVLAVVEVESGQTPDAVSPKGALGLMQVLPETAAGIGFPNPADPAQSLEAGCRYLAALLESFGGDVELALAAYNAGPGAVRHWGTVPPYRETRTFIARVAAVYEKLTGLDLAGATRFAYEPSAAL
;
A
#
# COMPACT_ATOMS: atom_id res chain seq x y z
N MET A 1 -24.79 -2.03 38.89
CA MET A 1 -24.67 -3.11 37.87
C MET A 1 -24.13 -2.48 36.61
N PHE A 2 -22.83 -2.56 36.39
CA PHE A 2 -22.17 -1.99 35.19
C PHE A 2 -21.88 -3.15 34.23
N GLY A 3 -22.57 -3.17 33.11
CA GLY A 3 -22.32 -4.08 32.01
C GLY A 3 -21.28 -3.51 31.07
N GLY A 4 -20.03 -3.96 31.20
CA GLY A 4 -18.98 -3.63 30.25
C GLY A 4 -19.23 -4.30 28.90
N ARG A 5 -19.41 -3.50 27.86
CA ARG A 5 -19.35 -3.98 26.47
C ARG A 5 -17.88 -4.15 26.09
N GLN A 6 -17.47 -5.39 25.94
CA GLN A 6 -16.20 -5.74 25.29
C GLN A 6 -16.36 -5.45 23.80
N THR A 7 -15.68 -4.43 23.32
CA THR A 7 -15.48 -4.22 21.89
C THR A 7 -14.44 -5.24 21.41
N ALA A 8 -14.90 -6.25 20.69
CA ALA A 8 -14.02 -7.17 19.99
C ALA A 8 -13.33 -6.39 18.85
N ALA A 9 -12.02 -6.22 18.96
CA ALA A 9 -11.18 -5.74 17.87
C ALA A 9 -11.20 -6.79 16.76
N VAL A 10 -11.90 -6.51 15.68
CA VAL A 10 -11.88 -7.32 14.46
C VAL A 10 -10.61 -6.93 13.70
N TRP A 11 -9.57 -7.73 13.84
CA TRP A 11 -8.39 -7.63 12.99
C TRP A 11 -8.76 -8.16 11.61
N GLY A 12 -8.80 -7.26 10.64
CA GLY A 12 -9.03 -7.61 9.25
C GLY A 12 -7.92 -8.51 8.71
N CYS A 13 -8.31 -9.59 8.06
CA CYS A 13 -7.39 -10.46 7.34
C CYS A 13 -6.86 -9.74 6.11
N PHE A 14 -5.55 -9.50 6.05
CA PHE A 14 -4.89 -9.07 4.83
C PHE A 14 -4.59 -10.30 3.98
N ALA A 15 -5.25 -10.42 2.85
CA ALA A 15 -4.91 -11.38 1.82
C ALA A 15 -4.00 -10.69 0.78
N ILE A 16 -2.70 -10.67 1.04
CA ILE A 16 -1.71 -10.36 0.01
C ILE A 16 -1.31 -11.70 -0.59
N GLY A 17 -1.69 -11.96 -1.84
CA GLY A 17 -1.33 -13.19 -2.52
C GLY A 17 -1.88 -14.47 -1.90
N GLY A 18 -3.15 -14.49 -1.47
CA GLY A 18 -3.85 -15.73 -1.06
C GLY A 18 -3.51 -16.29 0.31
N LEU A 19 -2.92 -15.55 1.24
CA LEU A 19 -2.60 -16.03 2.58
C LEU A 19 -3.54 -15.45 3.64
N LEU A 20 -4.39 -16.30 4.20
CA LEU A 20 -5.15 -16.06 5.44
C LEU A 20 -4.20 -16.25 6.62
N VAL A 21 -3.73 -15.18 7.26
CA VAL A 21 -3.02 -15.29 8.54
C VAL A 21 -4.03 -15.31 9.68
N SER A 22 -4.38 -16.50 10.13
CA SER A 22 -5.13 -16.71 11.37
C SER A 22 -4.13 -16.86 12.52
N LEU A 23 -4.05 -15.84 13.40
CA LEU A 23 -3.34 -15.94 14.67
C LEU A 23 -4.23 -16.65 15.71
N THR A 24 -4.14 -17.96 15.79
CA THR A 24 -4.62 -18.73 16.94
C THR A 24 -3.47 -19.11 17.85
N GLN A 25 -3.70 -18.93 19.11
CA GLN A 25 -2.84 -19.09 20.26
C GLN A 25 -2.21 -20.49 20.37
N ARG A 26 -1.00 -20.49 20.82
CA ARG A 26 -0.04 -21.52 21.17
C ARG A 26 -0.57 -22.58 22.12
N SER A 27 -0.40 -23.85 21.77
CA SER A 27 -0.19 -24.94 22.73
C SER A 27 1.09 -25.69 22.35
N GLN A 28 1.93 -25.91 23.36
CA GLN A 28 3.22 -26.62 23.26
C GLN A 28 3.00 -28.07 22.88
N GLY A 29 3.66 -28.54 21.87
CA GLY A 29 3.71 -29.93 21.44
C GLY A 29 5.07 -30.23 20.81
N THR A 30 5.75 -31.15 21.42
CA THR A 30 7.05 -31.76 21.18
C THR A 30 7.43 -31.94 19.71
N LEU A 31 8.66 -31.50 19.38
CA LEU A 31 9.35 -31.81 18.14
C LEU A 31 9.66 -33.30 18.02
N GLN A 32 9.03 -33.99 17.10
CA GLN A 32 9.50 -35.27 16.59
C GLN A 32 9.96 -35.06 15.13
N SER A 33 11.24 -35.29 14.92
CA SER A 33 11.90 -35.28 13.61
C SER A 33 11.38 -36.45 12.76
N ALA A 34 10.66 -36.12 11.68
CA ALA A 34 10.39 -37.05 10.59
C ALA A 34 11.30 -36.68 9.41
N SER A 35 12.42 -37.42 9.31
CA SER A 35 13.23 -37.46 8.09
C SER A 35 12.49 -38.28 7.05
N THR A 36 11.83 -37.63 6.11
CA THR A 36 11.23 -38.29 4.94
C THR A 36 12.19 -38.16 3.76
N TRP A 37 12.68 -39.29 3.29
CA TRP A 37 13.52 -39.44 2.12
C TRP A 37 12.74 -39.04 0.87
N VAL A 38 13.25 -38.07 0.11
CA VAL A 38 12.73 -37.75 -1.21
C VAL A 38 13.50 -38.61 -2.22
N GLU A 39 12.83 -39.60 -2.81
CA GLU A 39 13.33 -40.32 -3.98
C GLU A 39 13.34 -39.35 -5.18
N THR A 40 14.52 -39.09 -5.70
CA THR A 40 14.75 -38.34 -6.93
C THR A 40 14.43 -39.22 -8.14
N THR A 41 13.32 -38.96 -8.80
CA THR A 41 13.07 -39.46 -10.17
C THR A 41 13.69 -38.47 -11.18
N PRO A 42 14.50 -38.92 -12.14
CA PRO A 42 15.08 -38.03 -13.16
C PRO A 42 14.05 -37.81 -14.29
N GLY A 43 13.77 -36.55 -14.57
CA GLY A 43 13.14 -36.13 -15.83
C GLY A 43 11.71 -35.65 -15.71
N GLY A 44 11.51 -34.46 -15.29
CA GLY A 44 10.29 -33.68 -15.41
C GLY A 44 10.49 -32.31 -14.81
N SER A 45 10.70 -31.30 -15.65
CA SER A 45 10.61 -29.89 -15.20
C SER A 45 9.15 -29.59 -14.89
N VAL A 46 8.77 -29.78 -13.63
CA VAL A 46 7.50 -29.26 -13.11
C VAL A 46 7.64 -27.74 -13.12
N PRO A 47 6.74 -26.96 -13.76
CA PRO A 47 6.72 -25.53 -13.55
C PRO A 47 6.57 -25.30 -12.04
N LEU A 48 7.45 -24.48 -11.45
CA LEU A 48 7.24 -23.98 -10.09
C LEU A 48 5.92 -23.21 -10.13
N GLU A 49 4.80 -23.88 -9.79
CA GLU A 49 3.62 -23.19 -9.32
C GLU A 49 4.08 -22.35 -8.14
N SER A 50 3.79 -21.05 -8.21
CA SER A 50 4.14 -20.08 -7.19
C SER A 50 3.73 -20.64 -5.83
N ASP A 51 4.72 -20.92 -4.96
CA ASP A 51 4.51 -21.43 -3.61
C ASP A 51 3.53 -20.46 -2.91
N PRO A 52 2.33 -20.91 -2.49
CA PRO A 52 1.36 -20.04 -1.81
C PRO A 52 1.84 -19.53 -0.45
N PHE A 53 3.04 -19.93 -0.01
CA PHE A 53 3.66 -19.53 1.25
C PHE A 53 4.79 -18.49 1.13
N VAL A 54 4.99 -17.87 -0.02
CA VAL A 54 5.97 -16.78 -0.13
C VAL A 54 5.39 -15.54 0.56
N GLY A 55 5.91 -15.21 1.73
CA GLY A 55 5.58 -13.97 2.45
C GLY A 55 6.00 -12.72 1.65
N PRO A 56 5.63 -11.52 2.12
CA PRO A 56 5.94 -10.29 1.42
C PRO A 56 7.44 -10.13 1.19
N THR A 57 7.81 -9.69 -0.01
CA THR A 57 9.20 -9.40 -0.38
C THR A 57 9.81 -8.33 0.53
N PRO A 58 11.15 -8.21 0.61
CA PRO A 58 11.79 -7.13 1.36
C PRO A 58 11.34 -5.72 0.92
N PHE A 59 10.96 -5.56 -0.34
CA PHE A 59 10.41 -4.30 -0.86
C PHE A 59 8.99 -4.07 -0.31
N GLU A 60 8.10 -5.05 -0.43
CA GLU A 60 6.74 -4.96 0.11
C GLU A 60 6.74 -4.73 1.63
N GLN A 61 7.65 -5.37 2.37
CA GLN A 61 7.80 -5.14 3.81
C GLN A 61 8.11 -3.67 4.13
N ARG A 62 8.97 -3.01 3.35
CA ARG A 62 9.25 -1.57 3.51
C ARG A 62 8.03 -0.71 3.22
N VAL A 63 7.29 -1.04 2.14
CA VAL A 63 6.05 -0.32 1.81
C VAL A 63 5.01 -0.50 2.91
N ILE A 64 4.81 -1.73 3.39
CA ILE A 64 3.89 -2.03 4.49
C ILE A 64 4.27 -1.23 5.75
N ALA A 65 5.55 -1.20 6.10
CA ALA A 65 6.02 -0.45 7.27
C ALA A 65 5.75 1.06 7.14
N ALA A 66 6.09 1.68 5.99
CA ALA A 66 5.88 3.09 5.75
C ALA A 66 4.38 3.46 5.73
N ALA A 67 3.55 2.67 5.06
CA ALA A 67 2.10 2.87 5.00
C ALA A 67 1.45 2.74 6.39
N THR A 68 1.82 1.70 7.15
CA THR A 68 1.32 1.47 8.52
C THR A 68 1.72 2.60 9.45
N HIS A 69 2.95 3.14 9.31
CA HIS A 69 3.43 4.26 10.12
C HIS A 69 2.53 5.50 10.01
N VAL A 70 1.95 5.74 8.85
CA VAL A 70 1.06 6.90 8.61
C VAL A 70 -0.44 6.53 8.60
N GLY A 71 -0.77 5.25 8.87
CA GLY A 71 -2.14 4.79 9.02
C GLY A 71 -2.94 4.67 7.71
N ILE A 72 -2.27 4.42 6.58
CA ILE A 72 -2.94 4.20 5.27
C ILE A 72 -2.80 2.76 4.81
N ASP A 73 -3.67 2.34 3.89
CA ASP A 73 -3.67 1.00 3.33
C ASP A 73 -2.37 0.69 2.57
N PRO A 74 -1.58 -0.30 3.00
CA PRO A 74 -0.36 -0.70 2.29
C PRO A 74 -0.61 -1.14 0.84
N ALA A 75 -1.75 -1.75 0.52
CA ALA A 75 -2.08 -2.16 -0.83
C ALA A 75 -2.33 -0.95 -1.74
N LEU A 76 -2.92 0.13 -1.21
CA LEU A 76 -3.06 1.39 -1.93
C LEU A 76 -1.69 2.01 -2.23
N VAL A 77 -0.78 2.01 -1.25
CA VAL A 77 0.59 2.52 -1.45
C VAL A 77 1.34 1.70 -2.50
N LEU A 78 1.27 0.36 -2.43
CA LEU A 78 1.86 -0.54 -3.44
C LEU A 78 1.32 -0.22 -4.84
N ALA A 79 0.00 0.00 -4.97
CA ALA A 79 -0.61 0.34 -6.25
C ALA A 79 -0.11 1.69 -6.79
N VAL A 80 0.04 2.70 -5.92
CA VAL A 80 0.60 4.00 -6.31
C VAL A 80 2.06 3.85 -6.74
N VAL A 81 2.91 3.16 -5.98
CA VAL A 81 4.33 2.93 -6.33
C VAL A 81 4.46 2.22 -7.68
N GLU A 82 3.63 1.20 -7.93
CA GLU A 82 3.64 0.47 -9.21
C GLU A 82 3.29 1.39 -10.38
N VAL A 83 2.31 2.28 -10.21
CA VAL A 83 1.87 3.19 -11.27
C VAL A 83 2.84 4.34 -11.50
N GLU A 84 3.47 4.86 -10.44
CA GLU A 84 4.37 6.01 -10.46
C GLU A 84 5.76 5.66 -11.02
N SER A 85 6.36 4.58 -10.54
CA SER A 85 7.75 4.25 -10.86
C SER A 85 7.95 2.83 -11.40
N GLY A 86 6.92 1.96 -11.36
CA GLY A 86 7.11 0.53 -11.59
C GLY A 86 8.12 -0.07 -10.61
N GLN A 87 8.11 0.39 -9.36
CA GLN A 87 9.04 0.01 -8.30
C GLN A 87 10.51 0.40 -8.58
N THR A 88 10.77 1.34 -9.49
CA THR A 88 12.11 1.82 -9.82
C THR A 88 12.56 2.91 -8.83
N PRO A 89 13.59 2.64 -7.99
CA PRO A 89 13.94 3.56 -6.89
C PRO A 89 14.51 4.91 -7.34
N ASP A 90 15.19 4.94 -8.48
CA ASP A 90 15.85 6.10 -9.05
C ASP A 90 15.08 6.74 -10.22
N ALA A 91 13.79 6.44 -10.32
CA ALA A 91 12.93 7.00 -11.35
C ALA A 91 12.88 8.54 -11.28
N VAL A 92 13.00 9.18 -12.45
CA VAL A 92 12.90 10.64 -12.59
C VAL A 92 11.91 10.96 -13.70
N SER A 93 10.85 11.74 -13.38
CA SER A 93 9.89 12.15 -14.39
C SER A 93 10.35 13.41 -15.17
N PRO A 94 9.78 13.68 -16.36
CA PRO A 94 10.04 14.92 -17.09
C PRO A 94 9.67 16.20 -16.30
N LYS A 95 8.79 16.08 -15.30
CA LYS A 95 8.39 17.18 -14.41
C LYS A 95 9.31 17.33 -13.19
N GLY A 96 10.36 16.48 -13.06
CA GLY A 96 11.29 16.48 -11.94
C GLY A 96 10.80 15.77 -10.70
N ALA A 97 9.73 14.98 -10.78
CA ALA A 97 9.34 14.10 -9.69
C ALA A 97 10.33 12.95 -9.52
N LEU A 98 10.60 12.51 -8.30
CA LEU A 98 11.70 11.62 -7.96
C LEU A 98 11.24 10.38 -7.20
N GLY A 99 11.93 9.28 -7.46
CA GLY A 99 11.93 8.05 -6.67
C GLY A 99 10.66 7.21 -6.77
N LEU A 100 10.48 6.32 -5.80
CA LEU A 100 9.43 5.27 -5.82
C LEU A 100 8.01 5.81 -5.94
N MET A 101 7.73 6.92 -5.26
CA MET A 101 6.38 7.53 -5.26
C MET A 101 6.31 8.84 -6.06
N GLN A 102 7.33 9.16 -6.86
CA GLN A 102 7.36 10.30 -7.76
C GLN A 102 6.93 11.62 -7.10
N VAL A 103 7.52 11.91 -5.93
CA VAL A 103 7.23 13.15 -5.20
C VAL A 103 8.10 14.29 -5.77
N LEU A 104 7.51 15.45 -5.97
CA LEU A 104 8.26 16.64 -6.33
C LEU A 104 9.17 17.07 -5.18
N PRO A 105 10.43 17.50 -5.44
CA PRO A 105 11.36 17.92 -4.40
C PRO A 105 10.81 18.98 -3.46
N GLU A 106 10.07 19.96 -3.99
CA GLU A 106 9.42 21.01 -3.20
C GLU A 106 8.33 20.47 -2.27
N THR A 107 7.54 19.48 -2.74
CA THR A 107 6.51 18.81 -1.93
C THR A 107 7.17 18.02 -0.81
N ALA A 108 8.18 17.22 -1.14
CA ALA A 108 8.91 16.42 -0.16
C ALA A 108 9.60 17.30 0.91
N ALA A 109 10.26 18.39 0.49
CA ALA A 109 10.88 19.33 1.41
C ALA A 109 9.86 20.01 2.33
N GLY A 110 8.68 20.37 1.82
CA GLY A 110 7.59 20.98 2.57
C GLY A 110 7.03 20.09 3.70
N ILE A 111 7.22 18.77 3.59
CA ILE A 111 6.81 17.77 4.60
C ILE A 111 7.98 17.13 5.34
N GLY A 112 9.20 17.71 5.24
CA GLY A 112 10.37 17.33 6.02
C GLY A 112 11.27 16.25 5.39
N PHE A 113 11.15 15.97 4.08
CA PHE A 113 11.97 15.01 3.36
C PHE A 113 12.76 15.69 2.23
N PRO A 114 13.93 16.28 2.53
CA PRO A 114 14.65 17.12 1.57
C PRO A 114 15.32 16.34 0.43
N ASN A 115 15.41 15.02 0.51
CA ASN A 115 16.06 14.18 -0.51
C ASN A 115 15.11 13.05 -1.00
N PRO A 116 14.10 13.35 -1.82
CA PRO A 116 13.20 12.33 -2.38
C PRO A 116 13.86 11.43 -3.43
N ALA A 117 15.11 11.66 -3.81
CA ALA A 117 15.91 10.73 -4.61
C ALA A 117 16.39 9.52 -3.78
N ASP A 118 16.47 9.64 -2.46
CA ASP A 118 16.68 8.49 -1.58
C ASP A 118 15.40 7.64 -1.51
N PRO A 119 15.48 6.32 -1.79
CA PRO A 119 14.28 5.47 -1.88
C PRO A 119 13.45 5.42 -0.59
N ALA A 120 14.10 5.48 0.58
CA ALA A 120 13.39 5.47 1.86
C ALA A 120 12.68 6.81 2.09
N GLN A 121 13.34 7.94 1.78
CA GLN A 121 12.72 9.25 1.87
C GLN A 121 11.60 9.44 0.84
N SER A 122 11.77 8.94 -0.39
CA SER A 122 10.72 8.95 -1.41
C SER A 122 9.45 8.23 -0.93
N LEU A 123 9.62 7.04 -0.37
CA LEU A 123 8.51 6.23 0.12
C LEU A 123 7.81 6.90 1.30
N GLU A 124 8.57 7.35 2.30
CA GLU A 124 8.01 8.01 3.48
C GLU A 124 7.31 9.34 3.13
N ALA A 125 7.93 10.15 2.26
CA ALA A 125 7.35 11.40 1.77
C ALA A 125 6.05 11.15 1.01
N GLY A 126 6.03 10.17 0.10
CA GLY A 126 4.84 9.80 -0.67
C GLY A 126 3.71 9.30 0.22
N CYS A 127 4.01 8.44 1.20
CA CYS A 127 3.03 7.95 2.17
C CYS A 127 2.43 9.11 2.99
N ARG A 128 3.25 10.00 3.53
CA ARG A 128 2.77 11.17 4.30
C ARG A 128 1.96 12.13 3.44
N TYR A 129 2.39 12.37 2.21
CA TYR A 129 1.64 13.22 1.29
C TYR A 129 0.28 12.63 0.95
N LEU A 130 0.23 11.33 0.63
CA LEU A 130 -1.03 10.64 0.36
C LEU A 130 -1.95 10.61 1.59
N ALA A 131 -1.42 10.35 2.78
CA ALA A 131 -2.18 10.40 4.03
C ALA A 131 -2.81 11.78 4.27
N ALA A 132 -2.02 12.86 4.10
CA ALA A 132 -2.51 14.23 4.23
C ALA A 132 -3.60 14.58 3.20
N LEU A 133 -3.51 14.03 1.99
CA LEU A 133 -4.54 14.20 0.96
C LEU A 133 -5.81 13.41 1.32
N LEU A 134 -5.69 12.18 1.78
CA LEU A 134 -6.84 11.40 2.26
C LEU A 134 -7.56 12.14 3.39
N GLU A 135 -6.84 12.68 4.36
CA GLU A 135 -7.42 13.52 5.42
C GLU A 135 -8.12 14.76 4.84
N SER A 136 -7.45 15.49 3.92
CA SER A 136 -7.97 16.73 3.33
C SER A 136 -9.23 16.53 2.51
N PHE A 137 -9.44 15.32 1.99
CA PHE A 137 -10.61 14.94 1.18
C PHE A 137 -11.56 13.97 1.90
N GLY A 138 -11.50 13.91 3.23
CA GLY A 138 -12.46 13.17 4.07
C GLY A 138 -12.42 11.65 3.87
N GLY A 139 -11.27 11.10 3.48
CA GLY A 139 -11.09 9.67 3.20
C GLY A 139 -11.52 9.23 1.78
N ASP A 140 -11.95 10.17 0.93
CA ASP A 140 -12.25 9.85 -0.47
C ASP A 140 -10.97 9.56 -1.25
N VAL A 141 -10.73 8.27 -1.50
CA VAL A 141 -9.51 7.78 -2.15
C VAL A 141 -9.39 8.30 -3.58
N GLU A 142 -10.49 8.40 -4.32
CA GLU A 142 -10.47 8.85 -5.70
C GLU A 142 -10.08 10.33 -5.79
N LEU A 143 -10.63 11.18 -4.90
CA LEU A 143 -10.25 12.59 -4.79
C LEU A 143 -8.83 12.78 -4.28
N ALA A 144 -8.38 11.95 -3.33
CA ALA A 144 -7.01 11.97 -2.83
C ALA A 144 -5.99 11.60 -3.92
N LEU A 145 -6.26 10.57 -4.71
CA LEU A 145 -5.45 10.18 -5.86
C LEU A 145 -5.45 11.26 -6.97
N ALA A 146 -6.62 11.87 -7.23
CA ALA A 146 -6.71 13.01 -8.13
C ALA A 146 -5.83 14.16 -7.67
N ALA A 147 -5.85 14.47 -6.37
CA ALA A 147 -5.04 15.52 -5.76
C ALA A 147 -3.55 15.17 -5.74
N TYR A 148 -3.21 13.90 -5.56
CA TYR A 148 -1.83 13.41 -5.63
C TYR A 148 -1.21 13.70 -7.01
N ASN A 149 -1.93 13.38 -8.08
CA ASN A 149 -1.45 13.54 -9.45
C ASN A 149 -1.60 14.97 -10.00
N ALA A 150 -2.75 15.62 -9.77
CA ALA A 150 -3.07 16.94 -10.35
C ALA A 150 -2.82 18.12 -9.39
N GLY A 151 -2.51 17.83 -8.14
CA GLY A 151 -2.44 18.81 -7.06
C GLY A 151 -3.80 19.10 -6.40
N PRO A 152 -3.83 19.33 -5.08
CA PRO A 152 -5.07 19.55 -4.32
C PRO A 152 -5.80 20.83 -4.72
N GLY A 153 -5.10 21.83 -5.28
CA GLY A 153 -5.72 23.04 -5.82
C GLY A 153 -6.65 22.75 -6.98
N ALA A 154 -6.26 21.85 -7.89
CA ALA A 154 -7.09 21.46 -9.02
C ALA A 154 -8.37 20.76 -8.55
N VAL A 155 -8.27 19.80 -7.63
CA VAL A 155 -9.44 19.08 -7.09
C VAL A 155 -10.40 20.03 -6.38
N ARG A 156 -9.89 20.95 -5.56
CA ARG A 156 -10.72 21.99 -4.91
C ARG A 156 -11.39 22.94 -5.90
N HIS A 157 -10.70 23.29 -6.97
CA HIS A 157 -11.27 24.16 -8.02
C HIS A 157 -12.45 23.49 -8.73
N TRP A 158 -12.31 22.20 -9.06
CA TRP A 158 -13.35 21.46 -9.78
C TRP A 158 -14.43 20.88 -8.86
N GLY A 159 -14.17 20.76 -7.56
CA GLY A 159 -15.07 20.11 -6.59
C GLY A 159 -15.24 18.60 -6.83
N THR A 160 -14.45 18.02 -7.73
CA THR A 160 -14.48 16.62 -8.15
C THR A 160 -13.14 16.26 -8.81
N VAL A 161 -13.00 15.02 -9.30
CA VAL A 161 -11.87 14.63 -10.14
C VAL A 161 -11.77 15.53 -11.36
N PRO A 162 -10.66 16.28 -11.54
CA PRO A 162 -10.48 17.18 -12.67
C PRO A 162 -10.61 16.44 -14.00
N PRO A 163 -11.12 17.10 -15.07
CA PRO A 163 -11.29 16.48 -16.38
C PRO A 163 -9.96 16.31 -17.13
N TYR A 164 -8.86 16.15 -16.42
CA TYR A 164 -7.54 15.93 -16.99
C TYR A 164 -7.37 14.47 -17.38
N ARG A 165 -7.03 14.20 -18.65
CA ARG A 165 -6.84 12.84 -19.14
C ARG A 165 -5.75 12.08 -18.34
N GLU A 166 -4.63 12.76 -18.04
CA GLU A 166 -3.52 12.21 -17.25
C GLU A 166 -4.03 11.71 -15.90
N THR A 167 -4.74 12.56 -15.15
CA THR A 167 -5.24 12.24 -13.81
C THR A 167 -6.25 11.11 -13.80
N ARG A 168 -7.20 11.12 -14.75
CA ARG A 168 -8.17 10.03 -14.87
C ARG A 168 -7.51 8.69 -15.22
N THR A 169 -6.50 8.73 -16.09
CA THR A 169 -5.72 7.55 -16.46
C THR A 169 -4.90 7.04 -15.26
N PHE A 170 -4.31 7.94 -14.48
CA PHE A 170 -3.58 7.59 -13.25
C PHE A 170 -4.49 6.87 -12.26
N ILE A 171 -5.65 7.44 -11.92
CA ILE A 171 -6.64 6.83 -11.01
C ILE A 171 -7.07 5.45 -11.52
N ALA A 172 -7.41 5.32 -12.80
CA ALA A 172 -7.83 4.04 -13.37
C ALA A 172 -6.73 2.96 -13.30
N ARG A 173 -5.45 3.35 -13.48
CA ARG A 173 -4.31 2.44 -13.35
C ARG A 173 -4.11 2.01 -11.89
N VAL A 174 -4.18 2.95 -10.94
CA VAL A 174 -4.08 2.64 -9.51
C VAL A 174 -5.21 1.71 -9.09
N ALA A 175 -6.44 1.99 -9.53
CA ALA A 175 -7.60 1.14 -9.26
C ALA A 175 -7.40 -0.30 -9.76
N ALA A 176 -6.93 -0.47 -10.99
CA ALA A 176 -6.68 -1.80 -11.56
C ALA A 176 -5.59 -2.58 -10.81
N VAL A 177 -4.51 -1.90 -10.38
CA VAL A 177 -3.46 -2.54 -9.56
C VAL A 177 -3.99 -2.89 -8.19
N TYR A 178 -4.73 -1.99 -7.55
CA TYR A 178 -5.33 -2.22 -6.23
C TYR A 178 -6.29 -3.40 -6.24
N GLU A 179 -7.18 -3.47 -7.24
CA GLU A 179 -8.10 -4.59 -7.42
C GLU A 179 -7.36 -5.92 -7.64
N LYS A 180 -6.29 -5.91 -8.43
CA LYS A 180 -5.44 -7.09 -8.62
C LYS A 180 -4.79 -7.58 -7.32
N LEU A 181 -4.38 -6.66 -6.44
CA LEU A 181 -3.73 -6.99 -5.17
C LEU A 181 -4.71 -7.48 -4.10
N THR A 182 -5.92 -6.92 -4.07
CA THR A 182 -6.86 -7.08 -2.94
C THR A 182 -8.15 -7.80 -3.31
N GLY A 183 -8.51 -7.84 -4.59
CA GLY A 183 -9.84 -8.23 -5.06
C GLY A 183 -10.94 -7.21 -4.75
N LEU A 184 -10.59 -6.01 -4.28
CA LEU A 184 -11.52 -4.94 -3.93
C LEU A 184 -11.37 -3.76 -4.90
N ASP A 185 -12.45 -2.99 -5.08
CA ASP A 185 -12.40 -1.69 -5.76
C ASP A 185 -11.83 -0.59 -4.84
N LEU A 186 -11.55 0.60 -5.39
CA LEU A 186 -11.08 1.74 -4.60
C LEU A 186 -12.08 2.22 -3.54
N ALA A 187 -13.37 2.00 -3.74
CA ALA A 187 -14.38 2.29 -2.73
C ALA A 187 -14.24 1.34 -1.52
N GLY A 188 -13.76 0.12 -1.75
CA GLY A 188 -13.31 -0.80 -0.69
C GLY A 188 -12.11 -0.27 0.09
N ALA A 189 -11.14 0.37 -0.59
CA ALA A 189 -9.98 0.99 0.02
C ALA A 189 -10.37 2.10 1.03
N THR A 190 -11.41 2.86 0.73
CA THR A 190 -11.92 3.92 1.63
C THR A 190 -12.29 3.40 3.01
N ARG A 191 -12.69 2.14 3.14
CA ARG A 191 -13.06 1.54 4.43
C ARG A 191 -11.87 1.19 5.31
N PHE A 192 -10.67 1.04 4.72
CA PHE A 192 -9.45 0.62 5.41
C PHE A 192 -8.41 1.75 5.49
N ALA A 193 -8.55 2.80 4.68
CA ALA A 193 -7.52 3.80 4.48
C ALA A 193 -7.44 4.87 5.56
N TYR A 194 -8.42 4.99 6.47
CA TYR A 194 -8.41 6.05 7.47
C TYR A 194 -9.08 5.62 8.77
N GLU A 195 -8.29 5.11 9.70
CA GLU A 195 -8.53 5.29 11.13
C GLU A 195 -7.74 6.55 11.52
N PRO A 196 -8.41 7.68 11.86
CA PRO A 196 -7.68 8.82 12.37
C PRO A 196 -6.93 8.36 13.61
N SER A 197 -5.59 8.40 13.56
CA SER A 197 -4.76 8.19 14.74
C SER A 197 -5.37 9.04 15.85
N ALA A 198 -5.92 8.38 16.86
CA ALA A 198 -6.42 9.08 18.05
C ALA A 198 -5.26 9.94 18.55
N ALA A 199 -5.40 11.24 18.37
CA ALA A 199 -4.39 12.22 18.77
C ALA A 199 -4.05 11.97 20.23
N LEU A 200 -2.76 11.73 20.48
CA LEU A 200 -2.16 11.79 21.81
C LEU A 200 -2.23 13.20 22.34
#